data_a46cd85f622d44f68a546d702d70564b
#
_entry.id   a46cd85f622d44f68a546d702d70564b
#
_cell.length_a   1.000
_cell.length_b   1.000
_cell.length_c   1.000
_cell.angle_alpha   90.00
_cell.angle_beta   90.00
_cell.angle_gamma   90.00
#
_symmetry.space_group_name_H-M   'P 1'
#
loop_
_entity.id
_entity.type
_entity.pdbx_description
1 polymer ?
#
loop_
_entity_poly.entity_id
_entity_poly.type
_entity_poly.pdbx_seq_one_letter_code
_entity_poly.pdbx_strand_id
1 'polypeptide(L)'
;GRFLGHTGGTLDKLESIPGYNGLIEIKQFKKIVKKVGISIIGQTDEICPADRKIYALRGETNTVASLPLICGSIMSKKIAEGIQGLVLDIKYGNGAFLESKFEGKKLGKLLSLIGSKCNVDVKYFSTDMNQPLGNFAGLSCEVIESINCLKGNGPDDLMKVVFELGQIALSLAGINSAKEKILNVINDGSAYEVFDKMVYEHGGNINNISCDYNNNIEIKAEKSGIFQFINTKKVGQAINFINILNGKKDNQSGAEFFKKNNDRINRGDLIMRLF
;
A
#
# COMPACT_ATOMS: atom_id res chain seq x y z
N GLY A 1 -4.89 -3.79 5.27
CA GLY A 1 -5.29 -2.91 6.37
C GLY A 1 -6.31 -1.87 5.96
N ARG A 2 -6.94 -1.29 6.94
CA ARG A 2 -7.80 -0.12 6.80
C ARG A 2 -6.95 1.16 6.89
N PHE A 3 -7.57 2.29 6.67
CA PHE A 3 -7.04 3.63 6.84
C PHE A 3 -6.14 3.78 8.08
N LEU A 4 -4.98 4.38 7.93
CA LEU A 4 -4.04 4.65 9.00
C LEU A 4 -3.47 6.07 8.88
N GLY A 5 -3.92 6.97 9.74
CA GLY A 5 -3.46 8.36 9.77
C GLY A 5 -3.82 9.11 8.48
N HIS A 6 -2.84 9.38 7.62
CA HIS A 6 -2.98 10.16 6.39
C HIS A 6 -2.96 9.31 5.11
N THR A 7 -2.94 7.97 5.23
CA THR A 7 -2.92 7.07 4.08
C THR A 7 -4.18 6.21 4.06
N GLY A 8 -4.79 6.06 2.88
CA GLY A 8 -5.83 5.07 2.66
C GLY A 8 -5.30 3.65 2.85
N GLY A 9 -6.08 2.75 3.44
CA GLY A 9 -5.68 1.36 3.61
C GLY A 9 -5.85 0.57 2.32
N THR A 10 -5.07 -0.50 2.16
CA THR A 10 -5.17 -1.40 1.00
C THR A 10 -6.60 -1.91 0.80
N LEU A 11 -7.30 -2.24 1.89
CA LEU A 11 -8.68 -2.70 1.81
C LEU A 11 -9.64 -1.60 1.35
N ASP A 12 -9.42 -0.36 1.84
CA ASP A 12 -10.24 0.78 1.43
C ASP A 12 -10.09 1.08 -0.06
N LYS A 13 -8.88 0.89 -0.61
CA LYS A 13 -8.59 1.02 -2.03
C LYS A 13 -9.27 -0.09 -2.84
N LEU A 14 -9.15 -1.35 -2.44
CA LEU A 14 -9.80 -2.46 -3.12
C LEU A 14 -11.33 -2.35 -3.08
N GLU A 15 -11.90 -1.88 -1.98
CA GLU A 15 -13.35 -1.62 -1.85
C GLU A 15 -13.83 -0.42 -2.68
N SER A 16 -12.93 0.36 -3.29
CA SER A 16 -13.30 1.32 -4.31
C SER A 16 -13.64 0.67 -5.66
N ILE A 17 -13.26 -0.60 -5.85
CA ILE A 17 -13.71 -1.40 -6.99
C ILE A 17 -15.18 -1.77 -6.76
N PRO A 18 -16.11 -1.39 -7.65
CA PRO A 18 -17.52 -1.70 -7.47
C PRO A 18 -17.78 -3.20 -7.26
N GLY A 19 -18.46 -3.51 -6.15
CA GLY A 19 -18.82 -4.88 -5.76
C GLY A 19 -17.76 -5.64 -4.96
N TYR A 20 -16.52 -5.15 -4.83
CA TYR A 20 -15.49 -5.85 -4.07
C TYR A 20 -15.84 -5.89 -2.58
N ASN A 21 -15.93 -7.11 -2.04
CA ASN A 21 -16.13 -7.34 -0.60
C ASN A 21 -14.84 -7.86 0.04
N GLY A 22 -14.19 -7.01 0.83
CA GLY A 22 -13.00 -7.37 1.60
C GLY A 22 -13.27 -7.95 2.99
N LEU A 23 -14.53 -8.04 3.42
CA LEU A 23 -14.96 -8.59 4.71
C LEU A 23 -15.73 -9.89 4.51
N ILE A 24 -15.06 -10.92 4.01
CA ILE A 24 -15.61 -12.25 3.78
C ILE A 24 -15.23 -13.19 4.94
N GLU A 25 -16.01 -14.25 5.11
CA GLU A 25 -15.74 -15.31 6.08
C GLU A 25 -14.44 -16.08 5.76
N ILE A 26 -13.79 -16.63 6.78
CA ILE A 26 -12.54 -17.40 6.62
C ILE A 26 -12.73 -18.60 5.67
N LYS A 27 -13.90 -19.23 5.67
CA LYS A 27 -14.22 -20.33 4.76
C LYS A 27 -14.16 -19.88 3.29
N GLN A 28 -14.74 -18.71 3.00
CA GLN A 28 -14.71 -18.13 1.65
C GLN A 28 -13.30 -17.69 1.26
N PHE A 29 -12.56 -17.05 2.18
CA PHE A 29 -11.15 -16.69 1.99
C PHE A 29 -10.31 -17.92 1.58
N LYS A 30 -10.41 -19.03 2.34
CA LYS A 30 -9.68 -20.27 2.02
C LYS A 30 -10.06 -20.84 0.65
N LYS A 31 -11.32 -20.73 0.25
CA LYS A 31 -11.80 -21.17 -1.07
C LYS A 31 -11.17 -20.34 -2.18
N ILE A 32 -11.12 -19.01 -2.02
CA ILE A 32 -10.51 -18.09 -3.00
C ILE A 32 -9.01 -18.37 -3.12
N VAL A 33 -8.28 -18.45 -2.01
CA VAL A 33 -6.83 -18.77 -2.03
C VAL A 33 -6.57 -20.11 -2.72
N LYS A 34 -7.39 -21.14 -2.45
CA LYS A 34 -7.24 -22.44 -3.12
C LYS A 34 -7.52 -22.35 -4.63
N LYS A 35 -8.45 -21.50 -5.07
CA LYS A 35 -8.88 -21.38 -6.48
C LYS A 35 -7.97 -20.45 -7.29
N VAL A 36 -7.55 -19.34 -6.69
CA VAL A 36 -6.84 -18.25 -7.39
C VAL A 36 -5.35 -18.19 -7.03
N GLY A 37 -4.98 -18.66 -5.83
CA GLY A 37 -3.63 -18.57 -5.30
C GLY A 37 -3.39 -17.34 -4.41
N ILE A 38 -4.27 -16.33 -4.47
CA ILE A 38 -4.16 -15.09 -3.71
C ILE A 38 -5.54 -14.61 -3.25
N SER A 39 -5.58 -13.91 -2.10
CA SER A 39 -6.76 -13.18 -1.63
C SER A 39 -6.33 -12.05 -0.69
N ILE A 40 -7.05 -10.92 -0.71
CA ILE A 40 -6.81 -9.78 0.19
C ILE A 40 -8.09 -9.50 0.96
N ILE A 41 -8.03 -9.69 2.28
CA ILE A 41 -9.17 -9.45 3.18
C ILE A 41 -8.81 -8.51 4.32
N GLY A 42 -9.84 -7.98 4.97
CA GLY A 42 -9.73 -7.28 6.24
C GLY A 42 -9.56 -8.23 7.40
N GLN A 43 -9.21 -7.69 8.55
CA GLN A 43 -9.20 -8.43 9.80
C GLN A 43 -10.65 -8.76 10.20
N THR A 44 -10.93 -10.03 10.46
CA THR A 44 -12.19 -10.50 11.00
C THR A 44 -12.12 -10.64 12.53
N ASP A 45 -13.26 -10.85 13.18
CA ASP A 45 -13.31 -11.06 14.63
C ASP A 45 -12.62 -12.37 15.07
N GLU A 46 -12.43 -13.30 14.14
CA GLU A 46 -11.75 -14.58 14.37
C GLU A 46 -10.23 -14.49 14.28
N ILE A 47 -9.69 -13.40 13.66
CA ILE A 47 -8.25 -13.22 13.48
C ILE A 47 -7.72 -12.28 14.56
N CYS A 48 -6.95 -12.81 15.51
CA CYS A 48 -6.28 -12.07 16.57
C CYS A 48 -7.20 -11.10 17.36
N PRO A 49 -8.27 -11.59 18.00
CA PRO A 49 -9.23 -10.73 18.71
C PRO A 49 -8.59 -9.93 19.85
N ALA A 50 -7.52 -10.45 20.48
CA ALA A 50 -6.76 -9.73 21.50
C ALA A 50 -6.03 -8.52 20.91
N ASP A 51 -5.38 -8.66 19.76
CA ASP A 51 -4.70 -7.52 19.10
C ASP A 51 -5.69 -6.42 18.71
N ARG A 52 -6.88 -6.77 18.27
CA ARG A 52 -7.92 -5.78 17.95
C ARG A 52 -8.27 -4.89 19.15
N LYS A 53 -8.42 -5.49 20.35
CA LYS A 53 -8.69 -4.76 21.60
C LYS A 53 -7.49 -3.90 22.01
N ILE A 54 -6.30 -4.47 21.99
CA ILE A 54 -5.06 -3.76 22.34
C ILE A 54 -4.83 -2.59 21.37
N TYR A 55 -5.05 -2.79 20.07
CA TYR A 55 -4.86 -1.74 19.06
C TYR A 55 -5.81 -0.56 19.25
N ALA A 56 -7.08 -0.82 19.61
CA ALA A 56 -8.03 0.25 19.94
C ALA A 56 -7.56 1.07 21.16
N LEU A 57 -7.14 0.40 22.23
CA LEU A 57 -6.63 1.06 23.45
C LEU A 57 -5.37 1.89 23.19
N ARG A 58 -4.52 1.54 22.21
CA ARG A 58 -3.31 2.31 21.87
C ARG A 58 -3.62 3.72 21.37
N GLY A 59 -4.76 3.91 20.71
CA GLY A 59 -5.24 5.24 20.33
C GLY A 59 -5.57 6.11 21.54
N GLU A 60 -6.24 5.53 22.54
CA GLU A 60 -6.66 6.20 23.76
C GLU A 60 -5.49 6.50 24.72
N THR A 61 -4.54 5.57 24.79
CA THR A 61 -3.36 5.66 25.68
C THR A 61 -2.16 6.36 25.09
N ASN A 62 -2.27 6.86 23.84
CA ASN A 62 -1.17 7.50 23.09
C ASN A 62 0.10 6.62 22.95
N THR A 63 -0.08 5.30 22.86
CA THR A 63 1.03 4.33 22.74
C THR A 63 1.17 3.75 21.33
N VAL A 64 0.57 4.40 20.32
CA VAL A 64 0.62 3.96 18.90
C VAL A 64 2.06 3.81 18.40
N ALA A 65 2.97 4.71 18.80
CA ALA A 65 4.37 4.73 18.35
C ALA A 65 5.30 3.75 19.12
N SER A 66 4.79 2.99 20.10
CA SER A 66 5.58 2.04 20.87
C SER A 66 6.07 0.89 20.00
N LEU A 67 7.39 0.77 19.79
CA LEU A 67 8.00 -0.30 18.97
C LEU A 67 7.59 -1.71 19.40
N PRO A 68 7.61 -2.09 20.70
CA PRO A 68 7.16 -3.43 21.12
C PRO A 68 5.71 -3.70 20.76
N LEU A 69 4.82 -2.71 20.93
CA LEU A 69 3.40 -2.86 20.60
C LEU A 69 3.17 -2.90 19.07
N ILE A 70 3.97 -2.19 18.28
CA ILE A 70 3.97 -2.29 16.83
C ILE A 70 4.36 -3.71 16.40
N CYS A 71 5.47 -4.23 16.94
CA CYS A 71 5.93 -5.58 16.65
C CYS A 71 4.89 -6.64 17.04
N GLY A 72 4.33 -6.56 18.24
CA GLY A 72 3.30 -7.49 18.71
C GLY A 72 2.07 -7.49 17.80
N SER A 73 1.58 -6.30 17.44
CA SER A 73 0.42 -6.16 16.56
C SER A 73 0.65 -6.69 15.14
N ILE A 74 1.84 -6.49 14.56
CA ILE A 74 2.17 -7.03 13.23
C ILE A 74 2.32 -8.53 13.29
N MET A 75 3.17 -9.03 14.20
CA MET A 75 3.57 -10.44 14.21
C MET A 75 2.47 -11.37 14.70
N SER A 76 1.60 -10.95 15.64
CA SER A 76 0.50 -11.79 16.09
C SER A 76 -0.43 -12.21 14.95
N LYS A 77 -0.75 -11.28 14.04
CA LYS A 77 -1.57 -11.57 12.86
C LYS A 77 -0.86 -12.51 11.90
N LYS A 78 0.41 -12.24 11.62
CA LYS A 78 1.19 -13.03 10.67
C LYS A 78 1.45 -14.47 11.18
N ILE A 79 1.69 -14.63 12.46
CA ILE A 79 1.82 -15.95 13.09
C ILE A 79 0.48 -16.70 13.07
N ALA A 80 -0.64 -16.01 13.38
CA ALA A 80 -1.98 -16.60 13.32
C ALA A 80 -2.40 -17.05 11.91
N GLU A 81 -1.89 -16.38 10.86
CA GLU A 81 -2.08 -16.78 9.47
C GLU A 81 -1.31 -18.07 9.09
N GLY A 82 -0.36 -18.54 9.94
CA GLY A 82 0.42 -19.75 9.72
C GLY A 82 1.45 -19.62 8.59
N ILE A 83 1.94 -18.40 8.32
CA ILE A 83 2.93 -18.16 7.27
C ILE A 83 4.31 -18.71 7.62
N GLN A 84 5.08 -19.08 6.60
CA GLN A 84 6.47 -19.55 6.73
C GLN A 84 7.48 -18.44 6.40
N GLY A 85 7.11 -17.51 5.51
CA GLY A 85 7.92 -16.37 5.10
C GLY A 85 7.14 -15.07 5.14
N LEU A 86 7.81 -13.97 5.48
CA LEU A 86 7.23 -12.63 5.55
C LEU A 86 8.19 -11.61 4.96
N VAL A 87 7.70 -10.83 4.01
CA VAL A 87 8.40 -9.64 3.51
C VAL A 87 7.70 -8.40 4.03
N LEU A 88 8.46 -7.49 4.61
CA LEU A 88 7.97 -6.23 5.16
C LEU A 88 8.51 -5.05 4.39
N ASP A 89 7.64 -4.19 3.92
CA ASP A 89 7.97 -2.86 3.43
C ASP A 89 7.89 -1.87 4.60
N ILE A 90 9.05 -1.38 5.06
CA ILE A 90 9.15 -0.46 6.18
C ILE A 90 9.40 0.94 5.67
N LYS A 91 8.37 1.78 5.77
CA LYS A 91 8.38 3.17 5.32
C LYS A 91 9.12 4.07 6.32
N TYR A 92 9.96 4.98 5.81
CA TYR A 92 10.60 6.05 6.60
C TYR A 92 10.54 7.39 5.85
N GLY A 93 10.68 8.49 6.58
CA GLY A 93 10.69 9.85 6.03
C GLY A 93 9.52 10.71 6.49
N ASN A 94 9.38 11.90 5.92
CA ASN A 94 8.43 12.92 6.37
C ASN A 94 6.94 12.57 6.10
N GLY A 95 6.69 11.54 5.32
CA GLY A 95 5.36 10.94 5.09
C GLY A 95 5.10 9.69 5.93
N ALA A 96 6.08 9.18 6.68
CA ALA A 96 5.99 7.94 7.45
C ALA A 96 5.81 8.19 8.96
N PHE A 97 5.58 7.09 9.73
CA PHE A 97 5.63 7.13 11.19
C PHE A 97 7.07 7.12 11.73
N LEU A 98 7.99 6.52 10.99
CA LEU A 98 9.41 6.47 11.31
C LEU A 98 10.11 7.57 10.51
N GLU A 99 10.78 8.47 11.20
CA GLU A 99 11.37 9.64 10.56
C GLU A 99 12.67 9.30 9.80
N SER A 100 13.38 8.26 10.22
CA SER A 100 14.67 7.91 9.65
C SER A 100 14.77 6.44 9.21
N LYS A 101 15.64 6.22 8.22
CA LYS A 101 16.00 4.86 7.78
C LYS A 101 16.62 4.03 8.91
N PHE A 102 17.26 4.68 9.90
CA PHE A 102 17.83 4.01 11.06
C PHE A 102 16.74 3.40 11.95
N GLU A 103 15.67 4.13 12.23
CA GLU A 103 14.52 3.63 12.98
C GLU A 103 13.83 2.50 12.23
N GLY A 104 13.68 2.63 10.91
CA GLY A 104 13.16 1.56 10.06
C GLY A 104 13.97 0.28 10.16
N LYS A 105 15.31 0.37 10.12
CA LYS A 105 16.20 -0.77 10.32
C LYS A 105 16.07 -1.37 11.72
N LYS A 106 15.91 -0.55 12.76
CA LYS A 106 15.70 -1.03 14.14
C LYS A 106 14.42 -1.85 14.25
N LEU A 107 13.31 -1.35 13.69
CA LEU A 107 12.04 -2.07 13.64
C LEU A 107 12.18 -3.39 12.86
N GLY A 108 12.79 -3.36 11.68
CA GLY A 108 13.01 -4.53 10.84
C GLY A 108 13.80 -5.64 11.56
N LYS A 109 14.87 -5.27 12.25
CA LYS A 109 15.67 -6.22 13.06
C LYS A 109 14.85 -6.86 14.19
N LEU A 110 14.01 -6.09 14.89
CA LEU A 110 13.13 -6.60 15.93
C LEU A 110 12.10 -7.58 15.38
N LEU A 111 11.47 -7.24 14.26
CA LEU A 111 10.50 -8.12 13.60
C LEU A 111 11.16 -9.42 13.09
N SER A 112 12.36 -9.35 12.52
CA SER A 112 13.13 -10.53 12.10
C SER A 112 13.51 -11.41 13.30
N LEU A 113 13.89 -10.82 14.42
CA LEU A 113 14.19 -11.57 15.66
C LEU A 113 12.95 -12.28 16.21
N ILE A 114 11.80 -11.62 16.20
CA ILE A 114 10.52 -12.25 16.63
C ILE A 114 10.16 -13.39 15.68
N GLY A 115 10.26 -13.14 14.36
CA GLY A 115 10.00 -14.16 13.34
C GLY A 115 10.83 -15.41 13.54
N SER A 116 12.14 -15.28 13.75
CA SER A 116 13.03 -16.42 13.97
C SER A 116 12.65 -17.24 15.20
N LYS A 117 12.13 -16.60 16.26
CA LYS A 117 11.64 -17.30 17.45
C LYS A 117 10.29 -18.01 17.23
N CYS A 118 9.57 -17.66 16.19
CA CYS A 118 8.27 -18.23 15.82
C CYS A 118 8.33 -19.09 14.55
N ASN A 119 9.53 -19.47 14.10
CA ASN A 119 9.77 -20.24 12.86
C ASN A 119 9.20 -19.57 11.60
N VAL A 120 9.24 -18.24 11.55
CA VAL A 120 8.88 -17.42 10.36
C VAL A 120 10.14 -16.74 9.85
N ASP A 121 10.51 -16.96 8.59
CA ASP A 121 11.62 -16.20 7.96
C ASP A 121 11.14 -14.81 7.56
N VAL A 122 11.62 -13.79 8.28
CA VAL A 122 11.23 -12.40 8.07
C VAL A 122 12.34 -11.63 7.39
N LYS A 123 12.05 -11.11 6.22
CA LYS A 123 12.90 -10.14 5.50
C LYS A 123 12.20 -8.79 5.46
N TYR A 124 12.98 -7.72 5.38
CA TYR A 124 12.42 -6.37 5.27
C TYR A 124 13.21 -5.52 4.29
N PHE A 125 12.52 -4.59 3.66
CA PHE A 125 13.08 -3.57 2.81
C PHE A 125 12.63 -2.20 3.32
N SER A 126 13.54 -1.22 3.36
CA SER A 126 13.20 0.13 3.84
C SER A 126 13.00 1.04 2.64
N THR A 127 11.80 1.61 2.52
CA THR A 127 11.42 2.49 1.42
C THR A 127 11.23 3.93 1.89
N ASP A 128 11.65 4.87 1.06
CA ASP A 128 11.54 6.30 1.30
C ASP A 128 10.09 6.77 1.10
N MET A 129 9.59 7.54 2.05
CA MET A 129 8.28 8.18 2.02
C MET A 129 8.39 9.72 2.17
N ASN A 130 9.49 10.32 1.66
CA ASN A 130 9.64 11.77 1.57
C ASN A 130 8.91 12.38 0.37
N GLN A 131 8.24 11.57 -0.41
CA GLN A 131 7.37 11.95 -1.52
C GLN A 131 6.33 10.86 -1.76
N PRO A 132 5.22 11.14 -2.46
CA PRO A 132 4.30 10.11 -2.94
C PRO A 132 5.02 9.09 -3.83
N LEU A 133 4.72 7.80 -3.64
CA LEU A 133 5.18 6.71 -4.50
C LEU A 133 4.19 6.54 -5.65
N GLY A 134 4.70 6.38 -6.88
CA GLY A 134 3.84 6.42 -8.06
C GLY A 134 3.34 7.83 -8.37
N ASN A 135 2.43 7.97 -9.30
CA ASN A 135 1.94 9.25 -9.78
C ASN A 135 0.59 9.64 -9.17
N PHE A 136 -0.08 8.73 -8.46
CA PHE A 136 -1.40 8.97 -7.91
C PHE A 136 -1.46 8.77 -6.39
N ALA A 137 -2.37 9.51 -5.75
CA ALA A 137 -2.78 9.26 -4.38
C ALA A 137 -4.28 9.49 -4.23
N GLY A 138 -4.98 8.49 -3.69
CA GLY A 138 -6.43 8.46 -3.53
C GLY A 138 -6.91 7.04 -3.26
N LEU A 139 -8.10 6.69 -3.72
CA LEU A 139 -8.61 5.34 -3.60
C LEU A 139 -8.64 4.63 -4.96
N SER A 140 -9.59 4.96 -5.84
CA SER A 140 -9.71 4.34 -7.16
C SER A 140 -8.49 4.62 -8.06
N CYS A 141 -7.93 5.82 -8.02
CA CYS A 141 -6.79 6.18 -8.86
C CYS A 141 -5.55 5.33 -8.57
N GLU A 142 -5.28 5.00 -7.31
CA GLU A 142 -4.16 4.12 -6.96
C GLU A 142 -4.41 2.66 -7.38
N VAL A 143 -5.67 2.19 -7.37
CA VAL A 143 -6.01 0.87 -7.92
C VAL A 143 -5.82 0.83 -9.43
N ILE A 144 -6.25 1.88 -10.13
CA ILE A 144 -6.04 2.02 -11.59
C ILE A 144 -4.54 2.05 -11.90
N GLU A 145 -3.73 2.79 -11.16
CA GLU A 145 -2.28 2.78 -11.30
C GLU A 145 -1.68 1.39 -11.05
N SER A 146 -2.16 0.68 -10.02
CA SER A 146 -1.73 -0.69 -9.74
C SER A 146 -2.09 -1.66 -10.88
N ILE A 147 -3.26 -1.49 -11.49
CA ILE A 147 -3.65 -2.25 -12.69
C ILE A 147 -2.71 -1.95 -13.86
N ASN A 148 -2.33 -0.67 -14.05
CA ASN A 148 -1.36 -0.29 -15.07
C ASN A 148 0.03 -0.89 -14.80
N CYS A 149 0.47 -0.95 -13.53
CA CYS A 149 1.70 -1.66 -13.15
C CYS A 149 1.65 -3.14 -13.54
N LEU A 150 0.54 -3.82 -13.30
CA LEU A 150 0.35 -5.23 -13.67
C LEU A 150 0.30 -5.45 -15.19
N LYS A 151 0.03 -4.40 -15.96
CA LYS A 151 0.07 -4.38 -17.44
C LYS A 151 1.41 -3.87 -18.00
N GLY A 152 2.41 -3.64 -17.16
CA GLY A 152 3.74 -3.18 -17.57
C GLY A 152 3.88 -1.66 -17.77
N ASN A 153 2.85 -0.88 -17.45
CA ASN A 153 2.80 0.59 -17.65
C ASN A 153 2.86 1.37 -16.32
N GLY A 154 3.56 0.85 -15.31
CA GLY A 154 3.69 1.51 -14.02
C GLY A 154 4.81 2.54 -13.97
N PRO A 155 4.72 3.54 -13.04
CA PRO A 155 5.80 4.50 -12.79
C PRO A 155 7.08 3.81 -12.31
N ASP A 156 8.24 4.30 -12.74
CA ASP A 156 9.54 3.68 -12.45
C ASP A 156 9.81 3.54 -10.96
N ASP A 157 9.51 4.56 -10.16
CA ASP A 157 9.73 4.55 -8.71
C ASP A 157 8.88 3.49 -8.00
N LEU A 158 7.62 3.34 -8.41
CA LEU A 158 6.70 2.33 -7.90
C LEU A 158 7.14 0.93 -8.34
N MET A 159 7.43 0.74 -9.63
CA MET A 159 7.88 -0.55 -10.16
C MET A 159 9.18 -1.00 -9.51
N LYS A 160 10.12 -0.09 -9.22
CA LYS A 160 11.34 -0.42 -8.48
C LYS A 160 11.04 -1.05 -7.11
N VAL A 161 10.11 -0.46 -6.34
CA VAL A 161 9.71 -1.01 -5.04
C VAL A 161 9.03 -2.37 -5.20
N VAL A 162 8.15 -2.52 -6.19
CA VAL A 162 7.46 -3.79 -6.50
C VAL A 162 8.46 -4.89 -6.83
N PHE A 163 9.46 -4.60 -7.68
CA PHE A 163 10.51 -5.56 -8.04
C PHE A 163 11.37 -5.96 -6.84
N GLU A 164 11.80 -5.00 -6.01
CA GLU A 164 12.62 -5.29 -4.82
C GLU A 164 11.87 -6.20 -3.85
N LEU A 165 10.64 -5.86 -3.49
CA LEU A 165 9.82 -6.66 -2.58
C LEU A 165 9.45 -8.02 -3.18
N GLY A 166 9.12 -8.08 -4.47
CA GLY A 166 8.81 -9.30 -5.18
C GLY A 166 10.00 -10.25 -5.25
N GLN A 167 11.20 -9.75 -5.53
CA GLN A 167 12.42 -10.56 -5.54
C GLN A 167 12.73 -11.15 -4.16
N ILE A 168 12.56 -10.36 -3.09
CA ILE A 168 12.73 -10.85 -1.73
C ILE A 168 11.71 -11.96 -1.43
N ALA A 169 10.44 -11.77 -1.81
CA ALA A 169 9.38 -12.74 -1.59
C ALA A 169 9.65 -14.06 -2.33
N LEU A 170 10.02 -14.00 -3.60
CA LEU A 170 10.35 -15.19 -4.40
C LEU A 170 11.60 -15.89 -3.87
N SER A 171 12.62 -15.15 -3.42
CA SER A 171 13.79 -15.70 -2.77
C SER A 171 13.46 -16.47 -1.49
N LEU A 172 12.54 -15.94 -0.66
CA LEU A 172 12.03 -16.65 0.54
C LEU A 172 11.31 -17.96 0.18
N ALA A 173 10.65 -17.99 -0.98
CA ALA A 173 10.03 -19.21 -1.51
C ALA A 173 11.02 -20.17 -2.21
N GLY A 174 12.34 -19.90 -2.16
CA GLY A 174 13.36 -20.70 -2.83
C GLY A 174 13.37 -20.60 -4.35
N ILE A 175 12.76 -19.55 -4.90
CA ILE A 175 12.64 -19.36 -6.34
C ILE A 175 13.82 -18.54 -6.87
N ASN A 176 14.61 -19.14 -7.75
CA ASN A 176 15.71 -18.49 -8.45
C ASN A 176 15.21 -17.65 -9.65
N SER A 177 16.05 -16.74 -10.16
CA SER A 177 15.72 -15.85 -11.28
C SER A 177 14.46 -15.00 -11.04
N ALA A 178 14.29 -14.53 -9.80
CA ALA A 178 13.07 -13.86 -9.36
C ALA A 178 12.70 -12.65 -10.23
N LYS A 179 13.68 -11.81 -10.59
CA LYS A 179 13.45 -10.62 -11.45
C LYS A 179 12.90 -11.00 -12.82
N GLU A 180 13.48 -12.00 -13.47
CA GLU A 180 13.02 -12.48 -14.77
C GLU A 180 11.60 -13.04 -14.69
N LYS A 181 11.31 -13.83 -13.66
CA LYS A 181 9.95 -14.38 -13.45
C LYS A 181 8.90 -13.29 -13.25
N ILE A 182 9.22 -12.24 -12.47
CA ILE A 182 8.32 -11.10 -12.28
C ILE A 182 8.08 -10.38 -13.63
N LEU A 183 9.14 -10.13 -14.39
CA LEU A 183 9.03 -9.51 -15.71
C LEU A 183 8.16 -10.34 -16.66
N ASN A 184 8.36 -11.67 -16.69
CA ASN A 184 7.61 -12.55 -17.58
C ASN A 184 6.11 -12.50 -17.27
N VAL A 185 5.70 -12.62 -16.01
CA VAL A 185 4.25 -12.60 -15.65
C VAL A 185 3.59 -11.23 -15.83
N ILE A 186 4.36 -10.15 -15.84
CA ILE A 186 3.87 -8.81 -16.20
C ILE A 186 3.71 -8.72 -17.73
N ASN A 187 4.74 -9.15 -18.48
CA ASN A 187 4.77 -9.04 -19.95
C ASN A 187 3.75 -9.94 -20.65
N ASP A 188 3.50 -11.16 -20.12
CA ASP A 188 2.52 -12.09 -20.67
C ASP A 188 1.08 -11.83 -20.17
N GLY A 189 0.90 -10.88 -19.24
CA GLY A 189 -0.40 -10.48 -18.69
C GLY A 189 -0.94 -11.38 -17.59
N SER A 190 -0.28 -12.49 -17.25
CA SER A 190 -0.77 -13.45 -16.25
C SER A 190 -0.88 -12.83 -14.84
N ALA A 191 -0.01 -11.87 -14.50
CA ALA A 191 -0.12 -11.12 -13.24
C ALA A 191 -1.44 -10.34 -13.14
N TYR A 192 -1.82 -9.66 -14.22
CA TYR A 192 -3.10 -8.95 -14.30
C TYR A 192 -4.30 -9.90 -14.23
N GLU A 193 -4.25 -11.04 -14.93
CA GLU A 193 -5.33 -12.03 -14.89
C GLU A 193 -5.57 -12.60 -13.49
N VAL A 194 -4.50 -12.85 -12.72
CA VAL A 194 -4.63 -13.33 -11.32
C VAL A 194 -5.29 -12.28 -10.45
N PHE A 195 -4.93 -11.00 -10.62
CA PHE A 195 -5.58 -9.90 -9.90
C PHE A 195 -7.05 -9.77 -10.26
N ASP A 196 -7.40 -9.82 -11.53
CA ASP A 196 -8.79 -9.77 -12.01
C ASP A 196 -9.62 -10.94 -11.46
N LYS A 197 -9.10 -12.18 -11.54
CA LYS A 197 -9.74 -13.36 -10.96
C LYS A 197 -9.95 -13.20 -9.44
N MET A 198 -8.98 -12.65 -8.71
CA MET A 198 -9.13 -12.37 -7.28
C MET A 198 -10.26 -11.38 -7.03
N VAL A 199 -10.27 -10.26 -7.75
CA VAL A 199 -11.32 -9.23 -7.63
C VAL A 199 -12.70 -9.81 -7.93
N TYR A 200 -12.82 -10.61 -8.99
CA TYR A 200 -14.06 -11.30 -9.36
C TYR A 200 -14.57 -12.24 -8.25
N GLU A 201 -13.69 -13.05 -7.66
CA GLU A 201 -14.06 -13.97 -6.57
C GLU A 201 -14.50 -13.25 -5.29
N HIS A 202 -14.08 -11.99 -5.13
CA HIS A 202 -14.54 -11.08 -4.08
C HIS A 202 -15.82 -10.32 -4.45
N GLY A 203 -16.43 -10.57 -5.63
CA GLY A 203 -17.65 -9.93 -6.12
C GLY A 203 -17.42 -8.61 -6.85
N GLY A 204 -16.17 -8.18 -7.02
CA GLY A 204 -15.82 -6.93 -7.70
C GLY A 204 -15.75 -7.06 -9.21
N ASN A 205 -15.78 -5.92 -9.90
CA ASN A 205 -15.57 -5.81 -11.33
C ASN A 205 -14.60 -4.64 -11.62
N ILE A 206 -13.38 -4.98 -12.04
CA ILE A 206 -12.35 -3.98 -12.32
C ILE A 206 -12.66 -3.07 -13.52
N ASN A 207 -13.55 -3.49 -14.43
CA ASN A 207 -13.95 -2.65 -15.56
C ASN A 207 -14.88 -1.49 -15.17
N ASN A 208 -15.42 -1.53 -13.96
CA ASN A 208 -16.34 -0.52 -13.44
C ASN A 208 -15.64 0.49 -12.52
N ILE A 209 -14.32 0.37 -12.29
CA ILE A 209 -13.58 1.35 -11.50
C ILE A 209 -13.30 2.60 -12.35
N SER A 210 -13.47 3.77 -11.76
CA SER A 210 -13.23 5.03 -12.44
C SER A 210 -12.78 6.13 -11.47
N CYS A 211 -12.18 7.19 -12.03
CA CYS A 211 -11.93 8.46 -11.36
C CYS A 211 -12.68 9.57 -12.10
N ASP A 212 -13.11 10.60 -11.39
CA ASP A 212 -13.74 11.77 -11.99
C ASP A 212 -12.70 12.89 -12.16
N TYR A 213 -12.24 13.08 -13.40
CA TYR A 213 -11.30 14.14 -13.76
C TYR A 213 -11.98 15.43 -14.26
N ASN A 214 -13.34 15.50 -14.29
CA ASN A 214 -14.05 16.64 -14.88
C ASN A 214 -13.90 17.92 -14.04
N ASN A 215 -13.88 17.76 -12.72
CA ASN A 215 -13.67 18.87 -11.79
C ASN A 215 -12.26 18.77 -11.21
N ASN A 216 -11.31 19.52 -11.75
CA ASN A 216 -9.94 19.46 -11.29
C ASN A 216 -9.35 20.83 -10.98
N ILE A 217 -8.37 20.84 -10.07
CA ILE A 217 -7.58 22.01 -9.68
C ILE A 217 -6.12 21.71 -10.00
N GLU A 218 -5.54 22.51 -10.89
CA GLU A 218 -4.12 22.43 -11.22
C GLU A 218 -3.30 23.30 -10.28
N ILE A 219 -2.29 22.70 -9.67
CA ILE A 219 -1.30 23.39 -8.84
C ILE A 219 -0.02 23.52 -9.65
N LYS A 220 0.33 24.78 -9.98
CA LYS A 220 1.49 25.13 -10.82
C LYS A 220 2.62 25.76 -10.00
N ALA A 221 3.83 25.62 -10.50
CA ALA A 221 5.01 26.23 -9.90
C ALA A 221 4.95 27.76 -9.97
N GLU A 222 5.06 28.43 -8.85
CA GLU A 222 5.11 29.91 -8.78
C GLU A 222 6.48 30.46 -9.18
N LYS A 223 7.53 29.64 -9.03
CA LYS A 223 8.94 30.01 -9.28
C LYS A 223 9.67 28.86 -9.96
N SER A 224 10.72 29.17 -10.71
CA SER A 224 11.68 28.18 -11.20
C SER A 224 12.64 27.73 -10.09
N GLY A 225 13.07 26.48 -10.11
CA GLY A 225 13.98 25.94 -9.11
C GLY A 225 14.06 24.41 -9.10
N ILE A 226 14.36 23.86 -7.93
CA ILE A 226 14.34 22.42 -7.67
C ILE A 226 13.14 22.12 -6.77
N PHE A 227 12.31 21.17 -7.19
CA PHE A 227 11.11 20.79 -6.46
C PHE A 227 11.42 19.85 -5.28
N GLN A 228 10.74 20.05 -4.15
CA GLN A 228 10.84 19.19 -2.96
C GLN A 228 9.50 19.09 -2.24
N PHE A 229 9.12 17.88 -1.87
CA PHE A 229 8.04 17.65 -0.91
C PHE A 229 8.57 17.88 0.52
N ILE A 230 8.20 19.01 1.13
CA ILE A 230 8.65 19.36 2.50
C ILE A 230 7.89 18.53 3.55
N ASN A 231 6.62 18.20 3.28
CA ASN A 231 5.76 17.47 4.23
C ASN A 231 4.74 16.60 3.48
N THR A 232 5.17 15.41 3.11
CA THR A 232 4.33 14.42 2.41
C THR A 232 3.12 13.99 3.24
N LYS A 233 3.26 13.97 4.57
CA LYS A 233 2.15 13.67 5.48
C LYS A 233 1.00 14.68 5.36
N LYS A 234 1.29 15.98 5.25
CA LYS A 234 0.26 17.01 5.04
C LYS A 234 -0.42 16.86 3.67
N VAL A 235 0.33 16.49 2.64
CA VAL A 235 -0.24 16.19 1.32
C VAL A 235 -1.24 15.05 1.42
N GLY A 236 -0.88 13.93 2.05
CA GLY A 236 -1.78 12.81 2.28
C GLY A 236 -3.02 13.20 3.12
N GLN A 237 -2.87 14.06 4.14
CA GLN A 237 -4.00 14.57 4.93
C GLN A 237 -4.97 15.40 4.08
N ALA A 238 -4.45 16.25 3.19
CA ALA A 238 -5.27 17.05 2.29
C ALA A 238 -6.06 16.18 1.29
N ILE A 239 -5.43 15.16 0.73
CA ILE A 239 -6.08 14.20 -0.17
C ILE A 239 -7.18 13.42 0.56
N ASN A 240 -6.91 12.96 1.79
CA ASN A 240 -7.93 12.29 2.59
C ASN A 240 -9.10 13.18 2.93
N PHE A 241 -8.85 14.48 3.16
CA PHE A 241 -9.92 15.45 3.39
C PHE A 241 -10.83 15.58 2.16
N ILE A 242 -10.26 15.59 0.96
CA ILE A 242 -11.03 15.61 -0.30
C ILE A 242 -11.87 14.33 -0.43
N ASN A 243 -11.28 13.17 -0.12
CA ASN A 243 -11.97 11.87 -0.20
C ASN A 243 -13.11 11.69 0.84
N ILE A 244 -13.27 12.61 1.80
CA ILE A 244 -14.30 12.54 2.86
C ILE A 244 -15.15 13.83 2.85
N LEU A 245 -15.38 14.41 1.72
CA LEU A 245 -16.23 15.61 1.61
C LEU A 245 -17.65 15.32 2.10
N ASN A 246 -18.16 16.19 2.98
CA ASN A 246 -19.51 16.10 3.56
C ASN A 246 -19.84 14.80 4.29
N GLY A 247 -18.82 14.14 4.91
CA GLY A 247 -19.01 12.89 5.65
C GLY A 247 -19.31 11.66 4.78
N LYS A 248 -19.29 11.80 3.46
CA LYS A 248 -19.39 10.68 2.50
C LYS A 248 -18.03 10.37 1.92
N LYS A 249 -17.71 9.07 1.85
CA LYS A 249 -16.49 8.59 1.22
C LYS A 249 -16.62 8.77 -0.30
N ASP A 250 -15.76 9.59 -0.89
CA ASP A 250 -15.63 9.70 -2.32
C ASP A 250 -14.45 8.82 -2.80
N ASN A 251 -14.75 7.81 -3.60
CA ASN A 251 -13.74 6.91 -4.12
C ASN A 251 -13.08 7.42 -5.41
N GLN A 252 -13.67 8.40 -6.07
CA GLN A 252 -13.26 8.88 -7.40
C GLN A 252 -12.31 10.08 -7.36
N SER A 253 -12.28 10.80 -6.22
CA SER A 253 -11.36 11.90 -5.98
C SER A 253 -9.95 11.43 -5.68
N GLY A 254 -8.97 12.29 -5.98
CA GLY A 254 -7.57 12.00 -5.73
C GLY A 254 -6.63 13.12 -6.14
N ALA A 255 -5.35 12.78 -6.22
CA ALA A 255 -4.30 13.66 -6.71
C ALA A 255 -3.42 12.92 -7.72
N GLU A 256 -3.03 13.63 -8.77
CA GLU A 256 -2.02 13.20 -9.73
C GLU A 256 -0.77 14.09 -9.59
N PHE A 257 0.40 13.48 -9.50
CA PHE A 257 1.68 14.16 -9.29
C PHE A 257 2.53 14.12 -10.55
N PHE A 258 2.95 15.29 -11.03
CA PHE A 258 3.75 15.46 -12.26
C PHE A 258 5.22 15.74 -11.94
N LYS A 259 5.55 16.03 -10.69
CA LYS A 259 6.91 16.34 -10.24
C LYS A 259 7.28 15.53 -9.01
N LYS A 260 8.53 15.15 -8.94
CA LYS A 260 9.15 14.40 -7.84
C LYS A 260 10.26 15.21 -7.17
N ASN A 261 10.72 14.79 -6.01
CA ASN A 261 11.85 15.41 -5.35
C ASN A 261 13.07 15.44 -6.26
N ASN A 262 13.74 16.60 -6.30
CA ASN A 262 14.90 16.93 -7.14
C ASN A 262 14.60 17.22 -8.61
N ASP A 263 13.34 17.23 -9.05
CA ASP A 263 13.02 17.65 -10.40
C ASP A 263 13.29 19.15 -10.58
N ARG A 264 13.87 19.51 -11.72
CA ARG A 264 13.93 20.91 -12.16
C ARG A 264 12.56 21.34 -12.62
N ILE A 265 12.13 22.51 -12.14
CA ILE A 265 10.86 23.10 -12.50
C ILE A 265 11.06 24.53 -13.00
N ASN A 266 10.22 24.94 -13.94
CA ASN A 266 10.08 26.32 -14.37
C ASN A 266 8.78 26.92 -13.81
N ARG A 267 8.74 28.24 -13.66
CA ARG A 267 7.50 28.93 -13.30
C ARG A 267 6.39 28.55 -14.30
N GLY A 268 5.24 28.12 -13.78
CA GLY A 268 4.10 27.67 -14.57
C GLY A 268 4.04 26.16 -14.84
N ASP A 269 5.11 25.41 -14.57
CA ASP A 269 5.08 23.95 -14.68
C ASP A 269 3.99 23.35 -13.78
N LEU A 270 3.26 22.39 -14.31
CA LEU A 270 2.28 21.63 -13.53
C LEU A 270 2.98 20.74 -12.51
N ILE A 271 2.65 20.90 -11.24
CA ILE A 271 3.22 20.14 -10.12
C ILE A 271 2.28 19.00 -9.75
N MET A 272 1.00 19.30 -9.57
CA MET A 272 0.00 18.36 -9.10
C MET A 272 -1.38 18.78 -9.62
N ARG A 273 -2.24 17.80 -9.83
CA ARG A 273 -3.67 17.99 -10.13
C ARG A 273 -4.48 17.31 -9.04
N LEU A 274 -5.42 18.02 -8.46
CA LEU A 274 -6.47 17.47 -7.60
C LEU A 274 -7.74 17.27 -8.44
N PHE A 275 -8.45 16.18 -8.23
CA PHE A 275 -9.68 15.85 -8.95
C PHE A 275 -10.68 15.13 -8.06
#